data_4ab88b1076d8173ec2c0d7304f50cab0
#
_entry.id   4ab88b1076d8173ec2c0d7304f50cab0
#
_cell.length_a   1.000
_cell.length_b   1.000
_cell.length_c   1.000
_cell.angle_alpha   90.00
_cell.angle_beta   90.00
_cell.angle_gamma   90.00
#
_symmetry.space_group_name_H-M   'P 1'
#
loop_
_entity.id
_entity.type
_entity.pdbx_description
1 polymer ?
#
loop_
_entity_poly.entity_id
_entity_poly.type
_entity_poly.pdbx_seq_one_letter_code
_entity_poly.pdbx_strand_id
1 'polypeptide(L)'
;LLDTQEATAKKIVSQAKNKNGHGVFRSPSDISVVNGKLYIAEEDSLDNTFAEDGYISVFDLSDRNHPKFIKRLGPNQGFPPGYSVAHTIAPTADNRFLLVASWVSGYVVKIDTATDTVVKVWGPEDGLVKPHGIYATGGLR
;
A
#
# COMPACT_ATOMS: atom_id res chain seq x y z
N LEU A 1 2.56 -12.17 -11.44
CA LEU A 1 2.09 -11.44 -12.60
C LEU A 1 1.00 -12.25 -13.31
N LEU A 2 -0.11 -11.62 -13.60
CA LEU A 2 -1.18 -12.21 -14.41
C LEU A 2 -1.04 -11.70 -15.84
N ASP A 3 -0.92 -12.60 -16.80
CA ASP A 3 -1.02 -12.29 -18.21
C ASP A 3 -2.47 -12.54 -18.64
N THR A 4 -3.19 -11.45 -18.93
CA THR A 4 -4.60 -11.52 -19.29
C THR A 4 -4.84 -11.94 -20.76
N GLN A 5 -3.82 -11.85 -21.62
CA GLN A 5 -3.92 -12.31 -23.01
C GLN A 5 -3.74 -13.83 -23.10
N GLU A 6 -2.74 -14.34 -22.37
CA GLU A 6 -2.44 -15.78 -22.34
C GLU A 6 -3.22 -16.53 -21.26
N ALA A 7 -3.98 -15.83 -20.42
CA ALA A 7 -4.68 -16.38 -19.25
C ALA A 7 -3.74 -17.16 -18.30
N THR A 8 -2.49 -16.73 -18.22
CA THR A 8 -1.46 -17.35 -17.39
C THR A 8 -1.12 -16.50 -16.17
N ALA A 9 -0.68 -17.13 -15.10
CA ALA A 9 -0.21 -16.47 -13.89
C ALA A 9 1.19 -16.93 -13.54
N LYS A 10 2.10 -15.98 -13.32
CA LYS A 10 3.47 -16.25 -12.85
C LYS A 10 3.68 -15.62 -11.48
N LYS A 11 4.12 -16.44 -10.52
CA LYS A 11 4.51 -15.95 -9.20
C LYS A 11 5.88 -15.27 -9.30
N ILE A 12 5.93 -13.95 -9.16
CA ILE A 12 7.16 -13.15 -9.29
C ILE A 12 7.77 -12.74 -7.94
N VAL A 13 6.95 -12.65 -6.90
CA VAL A 13 7.38 -12.36 -5.52
C VAL A 13 6.65 -13.31 -4.57
N SER A 14 7.33 -13.80 -3.56
CA SER A 14 6.72 -14.61 -2.51
C SER A 14 7.38 -14.40 -1.16
N GLN A 15 6.64 -14.68 -0.11
CA GLN A 15 7.13 -14.64 1.27
C GLN A 15 8.43 -15.43 1.47
N ALA A 16 8.51 -16.63 0.91
CA ALA A 16 9.65 -17.53 1.11
C ALA A 16 10.96 -17.04 0.46
N LYS A 17 10.89 -16.06 -0.45
CA LYS A 17 12.05 -15.54 -1.19
C LYS A 17 12.40 -14.11 -0.86
N ASN A 18 11.70 -13.48 0.06
CA ASN A 18 12.00 -12.11 0.45
C ASN A 18 13.22 -12.06 1.37
N LYS A 19 14.41 -12.29 0.80
CA LYS A 19 15.69 -12.25 1.52
C LYS A 19 16.19 -10.83 1.78
N ASN A 20 15.48 -9.81 1.33
CA ASN A 20 15.91 -8.42 1.43
C ASN A 20 15.53 -7.75 2.76
N GLY A 21 15.49 -8.50 3.84
CA GLY A 21 15.34 -7.95 5.19
C GLY A 21 13.91 -7.58 5.59
N HIS A 22 12.95 -7.79 4.70
CA HIS A 22 11.56 -7.48 4.97
C HIS A 22 10.77 -8.70 5.31
N GLY A 23 11.34 -9.76 5.81
CA GLY A 23 10.47 -10.81 6.28
C GLY A 23 9.24 -11.00 5.36
N VAL A 24 8.35 -11.62 5.72
CA VAL A 24 7.07 -12.03 5.25
C VAL A 24 6.19 -10.82 4.90
N PHE A 25 5.57 -10.79 3.71
CA PHE A 25 4.37 -9.96 3.53
C PHE A 25 3.35 -10.38 4.57
N ARG A 26 2.88 -9.41 5.34
CA ARG A 26 1.92 -9.69 6.39
C ARG A 26 0.52 -9.31 5.90
N SER A 27 -0.26 -10.31 5.54
CA SER A 27 -1.63 -10.15 5.04
C SER A 27 -1.76 -9.05 3.97
N PRO A 28 -1.17 -9.23 2.77
CA PRO A 28 -1.34 -8.27 1.69
C PRO A 28 -2.82 -8.21 1.30
N SER A 29 -3.41 -7.02 1.35
CA SER A 29 -4.84 -6.78 1.12
C SER A 29 -5.12 -6.16 -0.24
N ASP A 30 -4.29 -5.22 -0.66
CA ASP A 30 -4.50 -4.49 -1.91
C ASP A 30 -3.18 -4.12 -2.58
N ILE A 31 -3.22 -3.93 -3.89
CA ILE A 31 -2.05 -3.57 -4.69
C ILE A 31 -2.36 -2.45 -5.67
N SER A 32 -1.36 -1.61 -5.94
CA SER A 32 -1.44 -0.59 -6.98
C SER A 32 -0.13 -0.48 -7.75
N VAL A 33 -0.23 -0.33 -9.07
CA VAL A 33 0.94 -0.09 -9.94
C VAL A 33 0.88 1.35 -10.45
N VAL A 34 1.86 2.15 -10.06
CA VAL A 34 1.92 3.57 -10.38
C VAL A 34 3.35 3.96 -10.71
N ASN A 35 3.54 4.68 -11.83
CA ASN A 35 4.83 5.23 -12.23
C ASN A 35 5.98 4.21 -12.22
N GLY A 36 5.72 2.98 -12.67
CA GLY A 36 6.71 1.90 -12.71
C GLY A 36 7.05 1.29 -11.34
N LYS A 37 6.27 1.59 -10.31
CA LYS A 37 6.39 1.00 -8.99
C LYS A 37 5.16 0.16 -8.65
N LEU A 38 5.35 -0.88 -7.87
CA LEU A 38 4.30 -1.67 -7.24
C LEU A 38 4.23 -1.29 -5.76
N TYR A 39 3.04 -0.93 -5.32
CA TYR A 39 2.71 -0.68 -3.92
C TYR A 39 1.81 -1.80 -3.41
N ILE A 40 2.14 -2.37 -2.27
CA ILE A 40 1.39 -3.46 -1.63
C ILE A 40 0.96 -3.00 -0.25
N ALA A 41 -0.35 -2.93 -0.01
CA ALA A 41 -0.90 -2.70 1.32
C ALA A 41 -0.81 -3.98 2.14
N GLU A 42 -0.31 -3.86 3.37
CA GLU A 42 -0.13 -4.97 4.30
C GLU A 42 -0.89 -4.66 5.60
N GLU A 43 -1.83 -5.52 5.93
CA GLU A 43 -2.65 -5.40 7.14
C GLU A 43 -1.90 -5.80 8.41
N ASP A 44 -0.77 -6.45 8.24
CA ASP A 44 0.14 -6.92 9.28
C ASP A 44 -0.50 -7.80 10.38
N SER A 45 -1.62 -8.41 10.10
CA SER A 45 -2.21 -9.33 11.06
C SER A 45 -1.81 -10.77 10.76
N LEU A 46 -0.90 -11.32 11.54
CA LEU A 46 -0.58 -12.75 11.49
C LEU A 46 -1.60 -13.59 12.27
N ASP A 47 -2.31 -12.98 13.19
CA ASP A 47 -3.25 -13.64 14.11
C ASP A 47 -4.68 -13.11 14.02
N ASN A 48 -4.97 -12.27 13.01
CA ASN A 48 -6.27 -11.60 12.82
C ASN A 48 -6.71 -10.68 13.98
N THR A 49 -5.79 -10.25 14.84
CA THR A 49 -6.12 -9.28 15.89
C THR A 49 -6.22 -7.86 15.36
N PHE A 50 -5.60 -7.58 14.21
CA PHE A 50 -5.51 -6.24 13.60
C PHE A 50 -4.93 -5.17 14.53
N ALA A 51 -4.14 -5.60 15.52
CA ALA A 51 -3.56 -4.73 16.53
C ALA A 51 -2.16 -4.23 16.14
N GLU A 52 -1.58 -4.78 15.09
CA GLU A 52 -0.23 -4.46 14.65
C GLU A 52 -0.22 -3.31 13.63
N ASP A 53 0.94 -2.74 13.43
CA ASP A 53 1.15 -1.64 12.48
C ASP A 53 0.83 -2.04 11.03
N GLY A 54 0.14 -1.17 10.31
CA GLY A 54 -0.06 -1.33 8.87
C GLY A 54 1.11 -0.76 8.06
N TYR A 55 1.41 -1.38 6.93
CA TYR A 55 2.56 -1.02 6.08
C TYR A 55 2.21 -0.94 4.60
N ILE A 56 3.05 -0.23 3.86
CA ILE A 56 3.09 -0.25 2.39
C ILE A 56 4.47 -0.69 1.94
N SER A 57 4.57 -1.84 1.30
CA SER A 57 5.80 -2.26 0.63
C SER A 57 5.86 -1.70 -0.78
N VAL A 58 7.01 -1.14 -1.16
CA VAL A 58 7.26 -0.50 -2.45
C VAL A 58 8.32 -1.27 -3.22
N PHE A 59 8.02 -1.60 -4.48
CA PHE A 59 8.92 -2.29 -5.39
C PHE A 59 9.09 -1.52 -6.70
N ASP A 60 10.29 -1.54 -7.25
CA ASP A 60 10.58 -1.13 -8.63
C ASP A 60 10.14 -2.22 -9.61
N LEU A 61 9.39 -1.84 -10.62
CA LEU A 61 8.92 -2.69 -11.71
C LEU A 61 9.61 -2.41 -13.05
N SER A 62 10.78 -1.79 -13.06
CA SER A 62 11.57 -1.59 -14.29
C SER A 62 11.81 -2.93 -15.02
N ASP A 63 12.02 -4.01 -14.27
CA ASP A 63 11.89 -5.38 -14.74
C ASP A 63 10.66 -6.03 -14.06
N ARG A 64 9.57 -6.16 -14.83
CA ARG A 64 8.32 -6.75 -14.32
C ARG A 64 8.43 -8.22 -13.91
N ASN A 65 9.43 -8.93 -14.43
CA ASN A 65 9.67 -10.33 -14.06
C ASN A 65 10.47 -10.47 -12.77
N HIS A 66 11.21 -9.43 -12.39
CA HIS A 66 12.08 -9.41 -11.22
C HIS A 66 11.91 -8.09 -10.43
N PRO A 67 10.73 -7.86 -9.81
CA PRO A 67 10.50 -6.67 -8.99
C PRO A 67 11.57 -6.53 -7.92
N LYS A 68 12.13 -5.34 -7.79
CA LYS A 68 13.14 -5.04 -6.78
C LYS A 68 12.50 -4.28 -5.63
N PHE A 69 12.68 -4.78 -4.42
CA PHE A 69 12.25 -4.08 -3.22
C PHE A 69 12.98 -2.73 -3.09
N ILE A 70 12.24 -1.65 -2.85
CA ILE A 70 12.77 -0.31 -2.63
C ILE A 70 12.76 0.01 -1.14
N LYS A 71 11.57 0.03 -0.53
CA LYS A 71 11.37 0.40 0.87
C LYS A 71 10.02 -0.11 1.41
N ARG A 72 9.84 0.05 2.69
CA ARG A 72 8.57 -0.15 3.39
C ARG A 72 8.20 1.15 4.10
N LEU A 73 6.97 1.60 3.92
CA LEU A 73 6.39 2.77 4.60
C LEU A 73 5.54 2.28 5.77
N GLY A 74 5.61 2.98 6.89
CA GLY A 74 4.88 2.64 8.10
C GLY A 74 5.06 3.72 9.18
N PRO A 75 4.91 3.39 10.47
CA PRO A 75 4.95 4.36 11.57
C PRO A 75 6.19 5.24 11.60
N ASN A 76 7.35 4.69 11.25
CA ASN A 76 8.63 5.44 11.24
C ASN A 76 8.86 6.22 9.92
N GLN A 77 7.95 6.17 8.97
CA GLN A 77 8.04 6.82 7.66
C GLN A 77 6.86 7.78 7.41
N GLY A 78 6.39 8.42 8.47
CA GLY A 78 5.38 9.47 8.41
C GLY A 78 3.93 8.99 8.52
N PHE A 79 3.68 7.71 8.75
CA PHE A 79 2.34 7.24 9.14
C PHE A 79 2.04 7.73 10.56
N PRO A 80 0.77 8.08 10.86
CA PRO A 80 0.43 8.57 12.19
C PRO A 80 0.59 7.47 13.25
N PRO A 81 0.86 7.85 14.50
CA PRO A 81 0.86 6.90 15.61
C PRO A 81 -0.46 6.15 15.68
N GLY A 82 -0.40 4.84 15.89
CA GLY A 82 -1.58 3.99 15.95
C GLY A 82 -2.19 3.65 14.58
N TYR A 83 -1.53 4.01 13.47
CA TYR A 83 -1.95 3.52 12.16
C TYR A 83 -1.78 2.01 12.08
N SER A 84 -2.87 1.30 11.90
CA SER A 84 -2.90 -0.15 11.74
C SER A 84 -3.61 -0.51 10.44
N VAL A 85 -3.36 -1.70 9.94
CA VAL A 85 -4.13 -2.28 8.83
C VAL A 85 -4.19 -1.37 7.59
N ALA A 86 -3.10 -1.28 6.83
CA ALA A 86 -3.15 -0.68 5.49
C ALA A 86 -4.00 -1.58 4.59
N HIS A 87 -5.21 -1.13 4.22
CA HIS A 87 -6.21 -2.00 3.60
C HIS A 87 -6.41 -1.73 2.12
N THR A 88 -6.77 -0.51 1.74
CA THR A 88 -7.11 -0.16 0.35
C THR A 88 -6.18 0.92 -0.16
N ILE A 89 -5.71 0.76 -1.40
CA ILE A 89 -4.87 1.73 -2.11
C ILE A 89 -5.60 2.25 -3.34
N ALA A 90 -5.67 3.58 -3.49
CA ALA A 90 -6.17 4.21 -4.70
C ALA A 90 -5.20 5.26 -5.24
N PRO A 91 -4.72 5.15 -6.48
CA PRO A 91 -3.96 6.22 -7.12
C PRO A 91 -4.86 7.39 -7.49
N THR A 92 -4.32 8.60 -7.47
CA THR A 92 -4.98 9.75 -8.08
C THR A 92 -4.93 9.64 -9.61
N ALA A 93 -5.87 10.29 -10.31
CA ALA A 93 -5.98 10.19 -11.76
C ALA A 93 -4.70 10.62 -12.51
N ASP A 94 -3.91 11.51 -11.93
CA ASP A 94 -2.62 11.97 -12.45
C ASP A 94 -1.44 11.07 -12.04
N ASN A 95 -1.70 10.00 -11.28
CA ASN A 95 -0.71 9.09 -10.71
C ASN A 95 0.33 9.77 -9.80
N ARG A 96 0.09 11.02 -9.41
CA ARG A 96 1.02 11.77 -8.57
C ARG A 96 0.97 11.32 -7.11
N PHE A 97 -0.19 10.88 -6.66
CA PHE A 97 -0.38 10.47 -5.27
C PHE A 97 -1.06 9.11 -5.17
N LEU A 98 -0.82 8.45 -4.05
CA LEU A 98 -1.61 7.32 -3.57
C LEU A 98 -2.38 7.73 -2.32
N LEU A 99 -3.62 7.28 -2.22
CA LEU A 99 -4.41 7.32 -1.00
C LEU A 99 -4.45 5.92 -0.42
N VAL A 100 -4.19 5.79 0.87
CA VAL A 100 -4.21 4.50 1.58
C VAL A 100 -5.14 4.61 2.77
N ALA A 101 -6.16 3.77 2.81
CA ALA A 101 -7.13 3.75 3.90
C ALA A 101 -6.80 2.64 4.91
N SER A 102 -6.99 2.97 6.18
CA SER A 102 -7.01 2.04 7.31
C SER A 102 -8.40 2.03 7.94
N TRP A 103 -9.12 0.94 7.76
CA TRP A 103 -10.48 0.84 8.29
C TRP A 103 -10.51 0.58 9.82
N VAL A 104 -9.45 0.01 10.38
CA VAL A 104 -9.36 -0.26 11.82
C VAL A 104 -9.02 1.00 12.59
N SER A 105 -7.96 1.70 12.18
CA SER A 105 -7.48 2.89 12.90
C SER A 105 -8.14 4.20 12.46
N GLY A 106 -8.96 4.18 11.41
CA GLY A 106 -9.72 5.35 10.99
C GLY A 106 -8.91 6.41 10.23
N TYR A 107 -7.77 6.05 9.66
CA TYR A 107 -6.91 6.99 8.93
C TYR A 107 -6.98 6.79 7.42
N VAL A 108 -6.74 7.89 6.72
CA VAL A 108 -6.33 7.91 5.30
C VAL A 108 -5.01 8.66 5.20
N VAL A 109 -4.03 8.07 4.57
CA VAL A 109 -2.75 8.73 4.27
C VAL A 109 -2.61 8.99 2.79
N LYS A 110 -2.02 10.14 2.44
CA LYS A 110 -1.68 10.53 1.07
C LYS A 110 -0.18 10.45 0.90
N ILE A 111 0.26 9.66 -0.07
CA ILE A 111 1.67 9.41 -0.36
C ILE A 111 2.01 10.04 -1.71
N ASP A 112 3.07 10.83 -1.78
CA ASP A 112 3.66 11.30 -3.04
C ASP A 112 4.43 10.15 -3.70
N THR A 113 4.07 9.78 -4.92
CA THR A 113 4.65 8.63 -5.63
C THR A 113 6.05 8.89 -6.19
N ALA A 114 6.45 10.15 -6.31
CA ALA A 114 7.81 10.49 -6.78
C ALA A 114 8.84 10.29 -5.67
N THR A 115 8.47 10.63 -4.43
CA THR A 115 9.39 10.59 -3.27
C THR A 115 9.12 9.41 -2.33
N ASP A 116 7.97 8.75 -2.46
CA ASP A 116 7.45 7.74 -1.54
C ASP A 116 7.43 8.27 -0.09
N THR A 117 6.84 9.46 0.09
CA THR A 117 6.68 10.10 1.40
C THR A 117 5.22 10.43 1.68
N VAL A 118 4.83 10.34 2.94
CA VAL A 118 3.50 10.80 3.38
C VAL A 118 3.48 12.33 3.34
N VAL A 119 2.50 12.89 2.62
CA VAL A 119 2.33 14.34 2.46
C VAL A 119 1.08 14.89 3.11
N LYS A 120 0.12 14.03 3.45
CA LYS A 120 -1.10 14.39 4.15
C LYS A 120 -1.65 13.19 4.91
N VAL A 121 -2.23 13.46 6.05
CA VAL A 121 -2.97 12.49 6.86
C VAL A 121 -4.34 13.08 7.15
N TRP A 122 -5.36 12.25 7.10
CA TRP A 122 -6.69 12.50 7.64
C TRP A 122 -7.00 11.40 8.63
N GLY A 123 -7.65 11.74 9.73
CA GLY A 123 -7.93 10.83 10.82
C GLY A 123 -9.31 10.98 11.43
N PRO A 124 -9.54 10.35 12.58
CA PRO A 124 -10.80 10.49 13.32
C PRO A 124 -11.15 11.94 13.65
N GLU A 125 -10.16 12.79 13.86
CA GLU A 125 -10.31 14.23 14.08
C GLU A 125 -10.89 14.99 12.88
N ASP A 126 -10.73 14.45 11.68
CA ASP A 126 -11.32 14.96 10.43
C ASP A 126 -12.71 14.34 10.15
N GLY A 127 -13.25 13.58 11.08
CA GLY A 127 -14.55 12.91 10.96
C GLY A 127 -14.51 11.57 10.24
N LEU A 128 -13.33 10.98 10.01
CA LEU A 128 -13.23 9.67 9.41
C LEU A 128 -13.60 8.57 10.42
N VAL A 129 -14.54 7.72 10.02
CA VAL A 129 -14.96 6.55 10.81
C VAL A 129 -14.82 5.32 9.93
N LYS A 130 -13.83 4.48 10.22
CA LYS A 130 -13.58 3.20 9.52
C LYS A 130 -13.59 3.31 7.98
N PRO A 131 -12.74 4.15 7.36
CA PRO A 131 -12.66 4.26 5.89
C PRO A 131 -12.17 2.93 5.31
N HIS A 132 -13.09 2.13 4.77
CA HIS A 132 -12.78 0.79 4.28
C HIS A 132 -12.39 0.80 2.81
N GLY A 133 -13.19 1.46 1.97
CA GLY A 133 -12.92 1.64 0.55
C GLY A 133 -12.52 3.08 0.25
N ILE A 134 -11.57 3.27 -0.67
CA ILE A 134 -11.17 4.58 -1.13
C ILE A 134 -11.11 4.59 -2.65
N TYR A 135 -11.56 5.69 -3.24
CA TYR A 135 -11.49 5.90 -4.68
C TYR A 135 -11.15 7.35 -4.98
N ALA A 136 -10.11 7.57 -5.77
CA ALA A 136 -9.73 8.91 -6.20
C ALA A 136 -10.40 9.24 -7.54
N THR A 137 -11.43 10.06 -7.51
CA THR A 137 -12.01 10.64 -8.73
C THR A 137 -11.10 11.75 -9.24
N GLY A 138 -10.79 11.75 -10.54
CA GLY A 138 -10.23 12.95 -11.18
C GLY A 138 -11.22 14.09 -10.94
N GLY A 139 -10.75 15.21 -10.37
CA GLY A 139 -11.60 16.27 -9.90
C GLY A 139 -12.77 16.59 -10.82
N LEU A 140 -13.95 16.49 -10.29
CA LEU A 140 -15.12 17.12 -10.90
C LEU A 140 -14.81 18.62 -10.98
N ARG A 141 -14.64 19.13 -12.19
CA ARG A 141 -14.56 20.55 -12.47
C ARG A 141 -15.97 21.15 -12.40
#